data_a4ee194a1ab9b47ef63f138b572d3554
#
_entry.id   a4ee194a1ab9b47ef63f138b572d3554
#
_cell.length_a   1.000
_cell.length_b   1.000
_cell.length_c   1.000
_cell.angle_alpha   90.00
_cell.angle_beta   90.00
_cell.angle_gamma   90.00
#
_symmetry.space_group_name_H-M   'P 1'
#
loop_
_entity.id
_entity.type
_entity.pdbx_description
1 polymer ?
#
loop_
_entity_poly.entity_id
_entity_poly.type
_entity_poly.pdbx_seq_one_letter_code
_entity_poly.pdbx_strand_id
1 'polypeptide(L)'
;MKWFIFERERSWKKTALWIGMATLAFFIIADCVNSVSAQAGDRKTRKISFLSSGLKTAATAQSSAFDVSSYAEGQIFIDVTAEAGTSTLDITIQTSPDNATWYTHTTVAQITATGQTRAAVTNFGNYMRIYYIVGGTSFTFSVTGVMKN
;
A
#
# COMPACT_ATOMS: atom_id res chain seq x y z
N MET A 1 -77.22 -8.75 -18.12
CA MET A 1 -76.17 -7.87 -18.60
C MET A 1 -75.24 -7.28 -17.47
N LYS A 2 -75.40 -7.59 -16.18
CA LYS A 2 -74.61 -7.05 -15.07
C LYS A 2 -73.46 -7.99 -14.61
N TRP A 3 -73.45 -9.26 -15.07
CA TRP A 3 -72.45 -10.25 -14.61
C TRP A 3 -71.12 -10.18 -15.35
N PHE A 4 -71.09 -9.76 -16.57
CA PHE A 4 -69.87 -9.71 -17.39
C PHE A 4 -68.94 -8.55 -17.02
N ILE A 5 -69.44 -7.52 -16.36
CA ILE A 5 -68.64 -6.36 -15.95
C ILE A 5 -67.81 -6.65 -14.71
N PHE A 6 -68.33 -7.51 -13.80
CA PHE A 6 -67.70 -7.78 -12.51
C PHE A 6 -66.48 -8.71 -12.60
N GLU A 7 -66.42 -9.62 -13.58
CA GLU A 7 -65.25 -10.46 -13.79
C GLU A 7 -64.11 -9.72 -14.49
N ARG A 8 -64.40 -8.74 -15.29
CA ARG A 8 -63.39 -7.95 -15.99
C ARG A 8 -62.56 -7.08 -15.03
N GLU A 9 -63.19 -6.52 -14.02
CA GLU A 9 -62.50 -5.70 -13.03
C GLU A 9 -61.56 -6.55 -12.09
N ARG A 10 -61.95 -7.75 -11.79
CA ARG A 10 -61.10 -8.66 -10.98
C ARG A 10 -59.84 -9.11 -11.71
N SER A 11 -59.93 -9.29 -13.01
CA SER A 11 -58.78 -9.66 -13.85
C SER A 11 -57.74 -8.53 -13.91
N TRP A 12 -58.17 -7.29 -14.08
CA TRP A 12 -57.24 -6.15 -14.14
C TRP A 12 -56.52 -5.86 -12.83
N LYS A 13 -57.15 -6.05 -11.68
CA LYS A 13 -56.54 -5.85 -10.38
C LYS A 13 -55.45 -6.90 -10.10
N LYS A 14 -55.64 -8.14 -10.53
CA LYS A 14 -54.64 -9.19 -10.39
C LYS A 14 -53.44 -8.96 -11.31
N THR A 15 -53.66 -8.53 -12.54
CA THR A 15 -52.57 -8.25 -13.49
C THR A 15 -51.76 -7.02 -13.08
N ALA A 16 -52.39 -5.98 -12.57
CA ALA A 16 -51.69 -4.80 -12.05
C ALA A 16 -50.85 -5.11 -10.82
N LEU A 17 -51.32 -6.02 -9.94
CA LEU A 17 -50.56 -6.43 -8.76
C LEU A 17 -49.29 -7.22 -9.13
N TRP A 18 -49.39 -8.10 -10.15
CA TRP A 18 -48.22 -8.88 -10.60
C TRP A 18 -47.18 -8.02 -11.34
N ILE A 19 -47.59 -7.04 -12.10
CA ILE A 19 -46.71 -6.10 -12.79
C ILE A 19 -45.97 -5.23 -11.74
N GLY A 20 -46.69 -4.76 -10.72
CA GLY A 20 -46.08 -3.99 -9.62
C GLY A 20 -45.05 -4.77 -8.82
N MET A 21 -45.29 -6.06 -8.53
CA MET A 21 -44.31 -6.92 -7.82
C MET A 21 -43.09 -7.26 -8.69
N ALA A 22 -43.29 -7.48 -10.01
CA ALA A 22 -42.17 -7.77 -10.90
C ALA A 22 -41.25 -6.55 -11.11
N THR A 23 -41.80 -5.33 -11.18
CA THR A 23 -41.01 -4.10 -11.29
C THR A 23 -40.27 -3.80 -9.99
N LEU A 24 -40.90 -4.05 -8.82
CA LEU A 24 -40.26 -3.85 -7.53
C LEU A 24 -39.06 -4.83 -7.32
N ALA A 25 -39.24 -6.10 -7.72
CA ALA A 25 -38.15 -7.09 -7.63
C ALA A 25 -36.97 -6.75 -8.56
N PHE A 26 -37.27 -6.17 -9.74
CA PHE A 26 -36.22 -5.78 -10.68
C PHE A 26 -35.39 -4.57 -10.17
N PHE A 27 -36.05 -3.61 -9.48
CA PHE A 27 -35.35 -2.49 -8.86
C PHE A 27 -34.44 -2.92 -7.70
N ILE A 28 -34.88 -3.85 -6.87
CA ILE A 28 -34.08 -4.35 -5.74
C ILE A 28 -32.84 -5.12 -6.23
N ILE A 29 -32.95 -5.86 -7.34
CA ILE A 29 -31.81 -6.58 -7.92
C ILE A 29 -30.83 -5.60 -8.60
N ALA A 30 -31.32 -4.54 -9.24
CA ALA A 30 -30.49 -3.52 -9.88
C ALA A 30 -29.65 -2.73 -8.85
N ASP A 31 -30.21 -2.38 -7.70
CA ASP A 31 -29.47 -1.70 -6.62
C ASP A 31 -28.45 -2.63 -5.94
N CYS A 32 -28.73 -3.92 -5.85
CA CYS A 32 -27.80 -4.90 -5.27
C CYS A 32 -26.58 -5.17 -6.18
N VAL A 33 -26.76 -5.07 -7.50
CA VAL A 33 -25.66 -5.27 -8.46
C VAL A 33 -24.78 -4.01 -8.57
N ASN A 34 -25.33 -2.81 -8.39
CA ASN A 34 -24.56 -1.57 -8.40
C ASN A 34 -23.74 -1.32 -7.13
N SER A 35 -24.06 -1.96 -6.01
CA SER A 35 -23.29 -1.80 -4.78
C SER A 35 -22.05 -2.70 -4.67
N VAL A 36 -21.85 -3.66 -5.59
CA VAL A 36 -20.70 -4.57 -5.59
C VAL A 36 -19.53 -4.07 -6.43
N SER A 37 -19.71 -3.04 -7.26
CA SER A 37 -18.63 -2.54 -8.13
C SER A 37 -17.80 -1.39 -7.56
N ALA A 38 -17.94 -1.05 -6.28
CA ALA A 38 -17.32 0.16 -5.71
C ALA A 38 -16.16 -0.10 -4.75
N GLN A 39 -15.48 -1.25 -4.80
CA GLN A 39 -14.27 -1.44 -3.99
C GLN A 39 -13.17 -2.21 -4.71
N ALA A 40 -12.86 -1.87 -5.94
CA ALA A 40 -11.48 -1.87 -6.36
C ALA A 40 -10.85 -0.64 -5.69
N GLY A 41 -10.43 -0.78 -4.43
CA GLY A 41 -9.80 0.30 -3.67
C GLY A 41 -8.68 0.88 -4.53
N ASP A 42 -8.70 2.19 -4.70
CA ASP A 42 -7.63 2.95 -5.35
C ASP A 42 -6.32 2.65 -4.57
N ARG A 43 -5.60 1.62 -5.01
CA ARG A 43 -4.33 1.22 -4.42
C ARG A 43 -3.32 2.31 -4.71
N LYS A 44 -3.22 3.26 -3.81
CA LYS A 44 -2.20 4.29 -3.90
C LYS A 44 -0.84 3.64 -3.74
N THR A 45 -0.04 3.77 -4.78
CA THR A 45 1.36 3.36 -4.76
C THR A 45 2.23 4.59 -4.87
N ARG A 46 3.23 4.71 -3.98
CA ARG A 46 4.18 5.81 -3.99
C ARG A 46 5.61 5.30 -3.95
N LYS A 47 6.44 5.82 -4.84
CA LYS A 47 7.89 5.66 -4.77
C LYS A 47 8.50 6.76 -3.89
N ILE A 48 9.33 6.37 -2.92
CA ILE A 48 10.06 7.26 -2.02
C ILE A 48 11.55 7.01 -2.22
N SER A 49 12.33 8.05 -2.49
CA SER A 49 13.79 7.95 -2.49
C SER A 49 14.30 8.35 -1.09
N PHE A 50 14.63 7.35 -0.27
CA PHE A 50 15.19 7.59 1.06
C PHE A 50 16.64 8.09 0.96
N LEU A 51 17.43 7.49 0.09
CA LEU A 51 18.82 7.89 -0.16
C LEU A 51 19.07 7.83 -1.68
N SER A 52 19.47 8.96 -2.26
CA SER A 52 19.96 8.98 -3.63
C SER A 52 21.30 8.26 -3.76
N SER A 53 21.57 7.72 -4.94
CA SER A 53 22.84 7.07 -5.24
C SER A 53 24.01 8.03 -4.98
N GLY A 54 25.00 7.56 -4.28
CA GLY A 54 26.19 8.35 -3.95
C GLY A 54 27.18 7.61 -3.06
N LEU A 55 28.41 8.04 -3.12
CA LEU A 55 29.49 7.54 -2.29
C LEU A 55 29.22 7.88 -0.81
N LYS A 56 29.32 6.90 0.07
CA LYS A 56 29.28 7.02 1.52
C LYS A 56 30.56 6.44 2.08
N THR A 57 31.35 7.25 2.77
CA THR A 57 32.55 6.81 3.48
C THR A 57 32.19 6.26 4.84
N ALA A 58 33.16 5.62 5.53
CA ALA A 58 32.97 5.05 6.85
C ALA A 58 32.30 6.07 7.79
N ALA A 59 31.06 5.81 8.14
CA ALA A 59 30.23 6.67 8.98
C ALA A 59 28.94 5.97 9.43
N THR A 60 28.40 6.49 10.50
CA THR A 60 27.02 6.21 10.91
C THR A 60 26.14 7.38 10.51
N ALA A 61 25.08 7.16 9.75
CA ALA A 61 24.21 8.21 9.29
C ALA A 61 22.78 7.72 9.06
N GLN A 62 21.88 8.65 8.70
CA GLN A 62 20.48 8.38 8.47
C GLN A 62 19.94 9.21 7.31
N SER A 63 18.88 8.73 6.67
CA SER A 63 18.12 9.52 5.70
C SER A 63 17.23 10.55 6.38
N SER A 64 16.67 11.47 5.58
CA SER A 64 15.48 12.23 6.02
C SER A 64 14.35 11.26 6.38
N ALA A 65 13.48 11.70 7.27
CA ALA A 65 12.25 11.01 7.59
C ALA A 65 11.17 11.31 6.53
N PHE A 66 10.36 10.31 6.20
CA PHE A 66 9.24 10.44 5.29
C PHE A 66 7.95 10.05 6.00
N ASP A 67 6.90 10.84 5.77
CA ASP A 67 5.54 10.50 6.19
C ASP A 67 5.02 9.36 5.32
N VAL A 68 4.69 8.25 5.97
CA VAL A 68 4.16 7.01 5.40
C VAL A 68 2.80 6.63 5.99
N SER A 69 2.17 7.52 6.75
CA SER A 69 0.92 7.28 7.47
C SER A 69 -0.27 6.87 6.58
N SER A 70 -0.21 7.22 5.29
CA SER A 70 -1.24 6.86 4.31
C SER A 70 -1.04 5.48 3.66
N TYR A 71 -0.05 4.70 4.09
CA TYR A 71 0.31 3.41 3.51
C TYR A 71 0.28 2.32 4.57
N ALA A 72 -0.05 1.09 4.16
CA ALA A 72 -0.14 -0.07 5.04
C ALA A 72 1.05 -1.03 4.88
N GLU A 73 1.65 -1.06 3.69
CA GLU A 73 2.76 -1.95 3.37
C GLU A 73 3.76 -1.30 2.41
N GLY A 74 4.93 -1.89 2.26
CA GLY A 74 5.92 -1.45 1.29
C GLY A 74 7.05 -2.43 1.09
N GLN A 75 7.86 -2.11 0.09
CA GLN A 75 9.15 -2.76 -0.14
C GLN A 75 10.25 -1.72 -0.22
N ILE A 76 11.33 -1.97 0.48
CA ILE A 76 12.53 -1.17 0.46
C ILE A 76 13.56 -1.89 -0.42
N PHE A 77 14.08 -1.20 -1.41
CA PHE A 77 15.08 -1.66 -2.37
C PHE A 77 16.39 -0.94 -2.08
N ILE A 78 17.44 -1.71 -1.94
CA ILE A 78 18.80 -1.26 -1.71
C ILE A 78 19.63 -1.69 -2.90
N ASP A 79 20.25 -0.73 -3.58
CA ASP A 79 21.08 -0.97 -4.76
C ASP A 79 22.50 -0.49 -4.48
N VAL A 80 23.43 -1.44 -4.35
CA VAL A 80 24.86 -1.20 -4.09
C VAL A 80 25.60 -1.32 -5.40
N THR A 81 26.09 -0.20 -5.91
CA THR A 81 26.75 -0.12 -7.22
C THR A 81 28.28 -0.17 -7.18
N ALA A 82 28.87 0.18 -6.03
CA ALA A 82 30.30 0.05 -5.83
C ALA A 82 30.64 -0.12 -4.34
N GLU A 83 31.73 -0.81 -4.07
CA GLU A 83 32.37 -0.89 -2.77
C GLU A 83 33.89 -0.65 -2.91
N ALA A 84 34.55 -0.24 -1.85
CA ALA A 84 36.00 -0.07 -1.81
C ALA A 84 36.62 -0.75 -0.59
N GLY A 85 37.62 -1.58 -0.84
CA GLY A 85 38.33 -2.31 0.21
C GLY A 85 37.48 -3.39 0.87
N THR A 86 37.82 -3.76 2.10
CA THR A 86 37.05 -4.67 2.92
C THR A 86 35.99 -3.86 3.69
N SER A 87 34.85 -3.57 3.04
CA SER A 87 33.83 -2.75 3.63
C SER A 87 32.57 -3.56 4.00
N THR A 88 31.83 -3.05 4.99
CA THR A 88 30.55 -3.60 5.43
C THR A 88 29.49 -2.51 5.42
N LEU A 89 28.27 -2.84 5.04
CA LEU A 89 27.14 -1.94 5.07
C LEU A 89 26.00 -2.59 5.87
N ASP A 90 25.68 -1.99 7.00
CA ASP A 90 24.56 -2.37 7.84
C ASP A 90 23.42 -1.38 7.62
N ILE A 91 22.24 -1.86 7.29
CA ILE A 91 21.04 -1.04 7.05
C ILE A 91 19.94 -1.47 8.01
N THR A 92 19.40 -0.47 8.71
CA THR A 92 18.25 -0.62 9.59
C THR A 92 17.12 0.30 9.14
N ILE A 93 15.97 -0.27 8.87
CA ILE A 93 14.73 0.47 8.61
C ILE A 93 14.15 0.85 9.96
N GLN A 94 13.97 2.14 10.21
CA GLN A 94 13.40 2.66 11.44
C GLN A 94 12.05 3.30 11.19
N THR A 95 11.15 3.16 12.15
CA THR A 95 9.81 3.72 12.15
C THR A 95 9.56 4.58 13.37
N SER A 96 8.65 5.55 13.25
CA SER A 96 8.30 6.45 14.34
C SER A 96 6.82 6.83 14.29
N PRO A 97 6.11 6.92 15.42
CA PRO A 97 4.75 7.46 15.49
C PRO A 97 4.71 9.00 15.40
N ASP A 98 5.77 9.68 15.84
CA ASP A 98 5.78 11.12 16.16
C ASP A 98 6.94 11.90 15.48
N ASN A 99 7.74 11.24 14.63
CA ASN A 99 8.94 11.79 13.99
C ASN A 99 10.04 12.23 14.98
N ALA A 100 9.95 11.81 16.23
CA ALA A 100 10.89 12.15 17.30
C ALA A 100 11.50 10.86 17.91
N THR A 101 10.67 9.92 18.29
CA THR A 101 11.07 8.64 18.90
C THR A 101 11.16 7.57 17.82
N TRP A 102 12.32 6.95 17.67
CA TRP A 102 12.60 6.00 16.58
C TRP A 102 12.81 4.59 17.08
N TYR A 103 12.13 3.66 16.43
CA TYR A 103 12.19 2.24 16.73
C TYR A 103 12.74 1.46 15.55
N THR A 104 13.56 0.45 15.81
CA THR A 104 13.99 -0.50 14.77
C THR A 104 12.78 -1.30 14.30
N HIS A 105 12.50 -1.24 13.01
CA HIS A 105 11.45 -2.04 12.37
C HIS A 105 12.05 -3.31 11.75
N THR A 106 13.03 -3.16 10.88
CA THR A 106 13.68 -4.27 10.17
C THR A 106 15.17 -4.00 10.02
N THR A 107 15.98 -4.99 10.33
CA THR A 107 17.42 -4.97 10.04
C THR A 107 17.68 -5.84 8.80
N VAL A 108 18.37 -5.28 7.82
CA VAL A 108 18.80 -5.99 6.62
C VAL A 108 20.08 -6.76 6.96
N ALA A 109 20.24 -7.96 6.40
CA ALA A 109 21.51 -8.70 6.56
C ALA A 109 22.67 -7.85 6.07
N GLN A 110 23.82 -7.94 6.75
CA GLN A 110 25.03 -7.18 6.43
C GLN A 110 25.43 -7.39 4.96
N ILE A 111 25.68 -6.30 4.27
CA ILE A 111 26.04 -6.27 2.84
C ILE A 111 27.56 -6.06 2.77
N THR A 112 28.25 -6.94 2.05
CA THR A 112 29.72 -6.92 1.89
C THR A 112 30.18 -6.89 0.44
N ALA A 113 29.21 -6.80 -0.50
CA ALA A 113 29.49 -6.79 -1.94
C ALA A 113 28.47 -5.92 -2.70
N THR A 114 28.78 -5.60 -3.94
CA THR A 114 27.82 -4.98 -4.87
C THR A 114 26.65 -5.90 -5.14
N GLY A 115 25.48 -5.33 -5.41
CA GLY A 115 24.27 -6.08 -5.69
C GLY A 115 23.01 -5.39 -5.24
N GLN A 116 21.89 -6.08 -5.39
CA GLN A 116 20.56 -5.60 -5.06
C GLN A 116 19.96 -6.44 -3.93
N THR A 117 19.42 -5.75 -2.94
CA THR A 117 18.72 -6.36 -1.81
C THR A 117 17.38 -5.69 -1.60
N ARG A 118 16.40 -6.43 -1.07
CA ARG A 118 15.09 -5.89 -0.74
C ARG A 118 14.60 -6.36 0.63
N ALA A 119 13.83 -5.52 1.30
CA ALA A 119 13.15 -5.85 2.54
C ALA A 119 11.68 -5.46 2.44
N ALA A 120 10.78 -6.35 2.84
CA ALA A 120 9.37 -6.03 2.98
C ALA A 120 9.13 -5.34 4.33
N VAL A 121 8.20 -4.38 4.37
CA VAL A 121 7.79 -3.67 5.57
C VAL A 121 6.27 -3.62 5.67
N THR A 122 5.75 -3.94 6.85
CA THR A 122 4.32 -3.88 7.21
C THR A 122 4.20 -3.44 8.67
N ASN A 123 3.05 -2.97 9.10
CA ASN A 123 2.82 -2.57 10.51
C ASN A 123 3.84 -1.53 11.02
N PHE A 124 4.17 -0.56 10.21
CA PHE A 124 5.08 0.52 10.58
C PHE A 124 4.30 1.74 11.13
N GLY A 125 5.01 2.66 11.81
CA GLY A 125 4.45 3.92 12.31
C GLY A 125 4.21 4.96 11.21
N ASN A 126 3.87 6.17 11.62
CA ASN A 126 3.53 7.26 10.69
C ASN A 126 4.74 7.74 9.88
N TYR A 127 5.94 7.59 10.41
CA TYR A 127 7.19 8.04 9.78
C TYR A 127 8.15 6.89 9.59
N MET A 128 8.97 6.95 8.54
CA MET A 128 10.00 5.97 8.23
C MET A 128 11.29 6.66 7.79
N ARG A 129 12.43 6.11 8.20
CA ARG A 129 13.76 6.51 7.76
C ARG A 129 14.68 5.31 7.62
N ILE A 130 15.78 5.51 6.91
CA ILE A 130 16.86 4.53 6.80
C ILE A 130 17.99 4.99 7.68
N TYR A 131 18.41 4.13 8.60
CA TYR A 131 19.62 4.27 9.39
C TYR A 131 20.65 3.31 8.80
N TYR A 132 21.89 3.76 8.63
CA TYR A 132 22.95 2.93 8.07
C TYR A 132 24.31 3.16 8.73
N ILE A 133 25.13 2.12 8.71
CA ILE A 133 26.52 2.15 9.17
C ILE A 133 27.37 1.60 8.03
N VAL A 134 28.34 2.39 7.59
CA VAL A 134 29.39 1.97 6.67
C VAL A 134 30.64 1.69 7.49
N GLY A 135 31.04 0.42 7.56
CA GLY A 135 32.32 -0.01 8.11
C GLY A 135 33.37 -0.16 7.02
N GLY A 136 34.64 0.02 7.35
CA GLY A 136 35.74 -0.06 6.39
C GLY A 136 35.91 1.25 5.59
N THR A 137 36.02 1.19 4.25
CA THR A 137 36.40 2.35 3.44
C THR A 137 35.17 3.10 2.90
N SER A 138 34.39 2.51 2.02
CA SER A 138 33.20 3.16 1.46
C SER A 138 32.30 2.23 0.67
N PHE A 139 31.03 2.68 0.50
CA PHE A 139 30.04 2.11 -0.41
C PHE A 139 29.43 3.21 -1.27
N THR A 140 29.07 2.87 -2.51
CA THR A 140 28.14 3.66 -3.33
C THR A 140 26.84 2.92 -3.43
N PHE A 141 25.77 3.51 -2.86
CA PHE A 141 24.47 2.87 -2.84
C PHE A 141 23.30 3.87 -2.85
N SER A 142 22.12 3.36 -3.18
CA SER A 142 20.85 4.06 -3.05
C SER A 142 19.83 3.21 -2.29
N VAL A 143 18.84 3.88 -1.68
CA VAL A 143 17.71 3.22 -1.02
C VAL A 143 16.40 3.86 -1.48
N THR A 144 15.54 3.03 -2.05
CA THR A 144 14.23 3.44 -2.56
C THR A 144 13.13 2.58 -1.93
N GLY A 145 12.04 3.19 -1.52
CA GLY A 145 10.83 2.50 -1.06
C GLY A 145 9.72 2.58 -2.08
N VAL A 146 8.92 1.51 -2.18
CA VAL A 146 7.63 1.51 -2.87
C VAL A 146 6.57 1.16 -1.84
N MET A 147 5.80 2.18 -1.45
CA MET A 147 4.76 2.09 -0.43
C MET A 147 3.41 1.87 -1.11
N LYS A 148 2.54 1.09 -0.45
CA LYS A 148 1.20 0.73 -0.95
C LYS A 148 0.16 0.86 0.15
N ASN A 149 -1.05 1.20 -0.25
CA ASN A 149 -2.23 1.21 0.61
C ASN A 149 -3.13 0.02 0.25
#